data_7ddbb654ed8cdc802f4daf5f75543abf
#
_entry.id   7ddbb654ed8cdc802f4daf5f75543abf
#
_cell.length_a   1.000
_cell.length_b   1.000
_cell.length_c   1.000
_cell.angle_alpha   90.00
_cell.angle_beta   90.00
_cell.angle_gamma   90.00
#
_symmetry.space_group_name_H-M   'P 1'
#
loop_
_entity.id
_entity.type
_entity.pdbx_description
1 polymer ?
#
loop_
_entity_poly.entity_id
_entity_poly.type
_entity_poly.pdbx_seq_one_letter_code
_entity_poly.pdbx_strand_id
1 'polypeptide(L)'
;MPKTSGEPNPIQSGVESENSADLDQASGGPVSQEEETAANQISAPPEGPGKSQDWWSAPPPTSDCAQPAANDETAADDVSKESTTADVYFCGQTSFFPLNRALQAIVKEKLSGSLRLFWDQEPIDLLTQNGEIVFATTRDLELYCPESPAALANVDAEIVAKARGEQSETGTPLFLTLAHAEAITRPAAMELAQHYGQKLFSQLWLAPRVWLMFEKNAKLPSGSNDMTPEPNVDDWALESLRFVQDISGHMGFDPRTIPAYTKDGFERVQKLQLTSDEAQFASQFNGVRSIQQIAKNLRLDLKLAHLTLFRFVALEIVECWPASTAPPPERKSILQRVTRLIGRRR
;
A
#
# COMPACT_ATOMS: atom_id res chain seq x y z
N MET A 1 59.75 11.38 17.01
CA MET A 1 59.89 12.85 17.02
C MET A 1 60.13 13.31 15.59
N PRO A 2 59.55 14.47 15.14
CA PRO A 2 58.91 15.50 15.94
C PRO A 2 57.41 15.73 15.61
N LYS A 3 56.84 16.45 16.52
CA LYS A 3 55.55 17.13 16.58
C LYS A 3 55.48 18.30 15.60
N THR A 4 54.30 18.55 15.01
CA THR A 4 53.87 19.94 14.74
C THR A 4 52.33 20.02 14.94
N SER A 5 52.00 20.80 15.89
CA SER A 5 50.76 21.44 16.27
C SER A 5 50.36 22.52 15.26
N GLY A 6 49.08 22.67 15.01
CA GLY A 6 48.47 23.74 14.27
C GLY A 6 47.06 23.99 14.81
N GLU A 7 46.94 25.03 15.62
CA GLU A 7 45.73 25.54 16.26
C GLU A 7 44.78 26.24 15.28
N PRO A 8 43.53 26.51 15.71
CA PRO A 8 42.44 26.99 14.85
C PRO A 8 42.34 28.51 14.82
N ASN A 9 41.76 29.03 13.74
CA ASN A 9 41.41 30.45 13.62
C ASN A 9 39.90 30.64 13.58
N PRO A 10 39.36 31.63 14.33
CA PRO A 10 37.97 32.02 14.30
C PRO A 10 37.77 33.28 13.44
N ILE A 11 36.70 33.36 12.66
CA ILE A 11 36.26 34.59 12.00
C ILE A 11 34.73 34.69 12.14
N GLN A 12 34.26 35.60 12.98
CA GLN A 12 33.56 36.89 12.80
C GLN A 12 32.17 36.75 12.13
N SER A 13 31.13 36.89 12.89
CA SER A 13 30.20 37.99 13.27
C SER A 13 30.07 39.16 12.27
N GLY A 14 28.84 39.46 11.92
CA GLY A 14 28.32 40.69 11.31
C GLY A 14 27.27 40.32 10.26
N VAL A 15 26.11 40.92 10.14
CA VAL A 15 25.57 42.22 10.56
C VAL A 15 24.05 42.13 10.39
N GLU A 16 23.36 42.78 11.28
CA GLU A 16 21.93 43.12 11.30
C GLU A 16 21.49 43.87 10.02
N SER A 17 20.25 43.67 9.64
CA SER A 17 19.46 44.75 9.05
C SER A 17 17.97 44.56 9.33
N GLU A 18 17.49 45.38 10.22
CA GLU A 18 16.09 45.77 10.37
C GLU A 18 15.57 46.40 9.08
N ASN A 19 14.32 46.12 8.74
CA ASN A 19 13.46 47.15 8.13
C ASN A 19 11.99 46.87 8.45
N SER A 20 11.51 47.69 9.35
CA SER A 20 10.09 47.96 9.57
C SER A 20 9.57 48.86 8.44
N ALA A 21 8.37 48.61 7.97
CA ALA A 21 7.49 49.64 7.42
C ALA A 21 6.03 49.24 7.58
N ASP A 22 5.39 49.99 8.39
CA ASP A 22 3.98 50.23 8.64
C ASP A 22 3.19 50.71 7.44
N LEU A 23 1.85 50.79 7.67
CA LEU A 23 0.79 51.54 6.94
C LEU A 23 -0.06 50.62 6.04
N ASP A 24 -1.39 50.70 5.94
CA ASP A 24 -2.39 51.52 6.62
C ASP A 24 -3.79 50.93 6.36
N GLN A 25 -4.73 51.32 7.15
CA GLN A 25 -6.16 51.17 7.18
C GLN A 25 -6.90 51.49 5.87
N ALA A 26 -8.02 50.77 5.64
CA ALA A 26 -9.33 51.36 5.21
C ALA A 26 -10.36 50.22 5.14
N SER A 27 -11.32 50.14 6.00
CA SER A 27 -12.66 50.75 6.06
C SER A 27 -13.61 50.35 4.90
N GLY A 28 -14.72 49.76 5.31
CA GLY A 28 -15.98 50.09 4.69
C GLY A 28 -16.92 48.99 4.25
N GLY A 29 -17.96 48.75 5.02
CA GLY A 29 -19.32 48.71 4.59
C GLY A 29 -20.00 47.34 4.36
N PRO A 30 -21.18 47.16 4.98
CA PRO A 30 -22.01 45.99 4.77
C PRO A 30 -22.98 46.17 3.62
N VAL A 31 -23.25 45.13 2.83
CA VAL A 31 -24.36 45.07 1.88
C VAL A 31 -25.15 43.80 2.07
N SER A 32 -26.31 43.98 2.61
CA SER A 32 -27.65 43.46 2.36
C SER A 32 -27.83 42.05 1.80
N GLN A 33 -28.60 41.31 2.54
CA GLN A 33 -29.41 40.15 2.20
C GLN A 33 -30.31 40.43 0.99
N GLU A 34 -30.38 39.48 0.09
CA GLU A 34 -31.58 39.20 -0.69
C GLU A 34 -31.78 37.68 -0.75
N GLU A 35 -32.87 37.26 -0.13
CA GLU A 35 -33.48 35.94 -0.28
C GLU A 35 -34.00 35.81 -1.71
N GLU A 36 -33.62 34.72 -2.38
CA GLU A 36 -34.37 34.27 -3.57
C GLU A 36 -34.58 32.76 -3.49
N THR A 37 -35.77 32.40 -3.05
CA THR A 37 -36.39 31.09 -3.06
C THR A 37 -36.65 30.72 -4.54
N ALA A 38 -35.86 29.80 -5.09
CA ALA A 38 -36.17 29.14 -6.37
C ALA A 38 -36.40 27.65 -6.12
N ALA A 39 -37.66 27.28 -6.17
CA ALA A 39 -38.13 25.91 -6.20
C ALA A 39 -37.57 25.19 -7.43
N ASN A 40 -36.70 24.21 -7.21
CA ASN A 40 -36.15 23.39 -8.28
C ASN A 40 -37.03 22.15 -8.47
N GLN A 41 -37.84 22.18 -9.54
CA GLN A 41 -38.59 21.05 -10.05
C GLN A 41 -37.63 19.96 -10.51
N ILE A 42 -37.71 18.83 -9.86
CA ILE A 42 -37.01 17.62 -10.29
C ILE A 42 -37.74 17.06 -11.52
N SER A 43 -37.19 17.30 -12.70
CA SER A 43 -37.59 16.62 -13.93
C SER A 43 -36.99 15.23 -13.94
N ALA A 44 -37.84 14.20 -13.99
CA ALA A 44 -37.44 12.82 -14.18
C ALA A 44 -36.77 12.63 -15.57
N PRO A 45 -35.72 11.83 -15.67
CA PRO A 45 -35.12 11.48 -16.96
C PRO A 45 -36.02 10.53 -17.75
N PRO A 46 -36.02 10.61 -19.10
CA PRO A 46 -36.85 9.75 -19.95
C PRO A 46 -36.38 8.30 -19.90
N GLU A 47 -37.32 7.42 -19.64
CA GLU A 47 -37.14 5.96 -19.78
C GLU A 47 -36.95 5.61 -21.27
N GLY A 48 -35.70 5.28 -21.64
CA GLY A 48 -35.40 4.63 -22.92
C GLY A 48 -35.40 3.12 -22.71
N PRO A 49 -35.92 2.31 -23.68
CA PRO A 49 -35.94 0.85 -23.56
C PRO A 49 -34.52 0.30 -23.84
N GLY A 50 -33.67 0.27 -22.85
CA GLY A 50 -32.40 -0.41 -22.86
C GLY A 50 -32.58 -1.84 -22.38
N LYS A 51 -32.51 -2.81 -23.28
CA LYS A 51 -32.45 -4.24 -22.99
C LYS A 51 -31.29 -4.49 -22.02
N SER A 52 -31.59 -4.83 -20.77
CA SER A 52 -30.64 -5.41 -19.85
C SER A 52 -30.18 -6.74 -20.44
N GLN A 53 -28.98 -6.76 -21.00
CA GLN A 53 -28.29 -8.04 -21.25
C GLN A 53 -27.90 -8.60 -19.88
N ASP A 54 -28.66 -9.60 -19.44
CA ASP A 54 -28.30 -10.45 -18.31
C ASP A 54 -27.05 -11.24 -18.67
N TRP A 55 -25.90 -10.71 -18.35
CA TRP A 55 -24.60 -11.35 -18.56
C TRP A 55 -24.40 -12.63 -17.70
N TRP A 56 -25.35 -12.92 -16.79
CA TRP A 56 -25.40 -14.14 -16.00
C TRP A 56 -26.17 -15.31 -16.67
N SER A 57 -26.80 -15.09 -17.80
CA SER A 57 -27.48 -16.16 -18.53
C SER A 57 -26.45 -16.94 -19.31
N ALA A 58 -25.91 -17.99 -18.71
CA ALA A 58 -25.16 -19.00 -19.46
C ALA A 58 -26.06 -19.60 -20.52
N PRO A 59 -25.59 -19.75 -21.79
CA PRO A 59 -26.36 -20.45 -22.78
C PRO A 59 -26.61 -21.92 -22.33
N PRO A 60 -27.82 -22.46 -22.56
CA PRO A 60 -28.09 -23.84 -22.19
C PRO A 60 -27.15 -24.78 -22.95
N PRO A 61 -26.71 -25.88 -22.34
CA PRO A 61 -25.88 -26.85 -23.01
C PRO A 61 -26.67 -27.47 -24.17
N THR A 62 -26.23 -27.25 -25.40
CA THR A 62 -26.73 -27.92 -26.56
C THR A 62 -26.24 -29.37 -26.52
N SER A 63 -27.14 -30.24 -26.11
CA SER A 63 -26.98 -31.71 -26.29
C SER A 63 -27.16 -32.07 -27.77
N ASP A 64 -26.07 -32.18 -28.47
CA ASP A 64 -26.04 -32.94 -29.73
C ASP A 64 -24.95 -34.00 -29.63
N CYS A 65 -25.37 -35.15 -29.12
CA CYS A 65 -24.64 -36.39 -29.25
C CYS A 65 -24.80 -36.90 -30.68
N ALA A 66 -23.88 -36.54 -31.56
CA ALA A 66 -23.66 -37.28 -32.81
C ALA A 66 -22.33 -38.02 -32.67
N GLN A 67 -22.40 -39.33 -32.53
CA GLN A 67 -21.27 -40.25 -32.70
C GLN A 67 -20.78 -40.19 -34.15
N PRO A 68 -19.51 -40.02 -34.44
CA PRO A 68 -18.93 -40.48 -35.69
C PRO A 68 -18.23 -41.83 -35.49
N ALA A 69 -18.50 -42.68 -36.47
CA ALA A 69 -17.93 -44.00 -36.68
C ALA A 69 -16.41 -43.97 -36.85
N ALA A 70 -15.80 -45.09 -36.46
CA ALA A 70 -14.39 -45.40 -36.62
C ALA A 70 -13.94 -45.36 -38.10
N ASN A 71 -12.75 -44.88 -38.29
CA ASN A 71 -11.63 -45.35 -39.13
C ASN A 71 -10.80 -44.15 -39.62
N ASP A 72 -9.57 -43.98 -39.22
CA ASP A 72 -8.38 -44.24 -40.05
C ASP A 72 -7.12 -43.86 -39.27
N GLU A 73 -6.19 -44.78 -39.21
CA GLU A 73 -4.85 -44.58 -38.68
C GLU A 73 -4.04 -43.71 -39.67
N THR A 74 -3.60 -42.54 -39.22
CA THR A 74 -2.40 -41.90 -39.78
C THR A 74 -1.72 -41.13 -38.67
N ALA A 75 -0.48 -41.53 -38.42
CA ALA A 75 0.46 -40.88 -37.53
C ALA A 75 0.63 -39.40 -37.90
N ALA A 76 0.33 -38.53 -36.97
CA ALA A 76 0.70 -37.12 -37.02
C ALA A 76 1.18 -36.68 -35.65
N ASP A 77 2.37 -36.08 -35.67
CA ASP A 77 3.10 -35.51 -34.57
C ASP A 77 2.20 -34.86 -33.50
N ASP A 78 2.24 -35.43 -32.32
CA ASP A 78 1.62 -34.92 -31.10
C ASP A 78 2.42 -33.72 -30.59
N VAL A 79 2.23 -32.56 -31.20
CA VAL A 79 2.57 -31.28 -30.56
C VAL A 79 1.47 -31.03 -29.56
N SER A 80 1.61 -31.65 -28.40
CA SER A 80 0.87 -31.28 -27.18
C SER A 80 1.09 -29.79 -26.90
N LYS A 81 0.22 -28.95 -27.44
CA LYS A 81 -0.03 -27.63 -26.88
C LYS A 81 -0.60 -27.85 -25.48
N GLU A 82 0.27 -28.01 -24.51
CA GLU A 82 -0.09 -27.75 -23.13
C GLU A 82 -0.59 -26.30 -23.04
N SER A 83 -1.87 -26.10 -23.26
CA SER A 83 -2.58 -24.95 -22.79
C SER A 83 -2.55 -25.06 -21.26
N THR A 84 -1.52 -24.51 -20.64
CA THR A 84 -1.46 -24.29 -19.21
C THR A 84 -2.61 -23.34 -18.88
N THR A 85 -3.78 -23.92 -18.57
CA THR A 85 -4.87 -23.18 -17.94
C THR A 85 -4.31 -22.67 -16.63
N ALA A 86 -4.17 -21.34 -16.53
CA ALA A 86 -3.74 -20.71 -15.28
C ALA A 86 -4.70 -21.15 -14.17
N ASP A 87 -4.15 -21.83 -13.16
CA ASP A 87 -4.92 -22.30 -12.01
C ASP A 87 -5.22 -21.11 -11.09
N VAL A 88 -6.40 -20.50 -11.27
CA VAL A 88 -6.88 -19.46 -10.36
C VAL A 88 -7.17 -20.09 -9.00
N TYR A 89 -6.40 -19.71 -7.99
CA TYR A 89 -6.50 -20.23 -6.63
C TYR A 89 -7.54 -19.47 -5.80
N PHE A 90 -7.54 -18.15 -5.87
CA PHE A 90 -8.58 -17.29 -5.30
C PHE A 90 -8.73 -16.01 -6.11
N CYS A 91 -9.91 -15.40 -6.03
CA CYS A 91 -10.17 -14.07 -6.56
C CYS A 91 -11.17 -13.33 -5.67
N GLY A 92 -11.16 -12.00 -5.75
CA GLY A 92 -12.08 -11.19 -4.96
C GLY A 92 -11.89 -9.70 -5.20
N GLN A 93 -12.67 -8.90 -4.49
CA GLN A 93 -12.56 -7.44 -4.49
C GLN A 93 -12.15 -6.97 -3.10
N THR A 94 -11.30 -5.94 -3.01
CA THR A 94 -10.75 -5.46 -1.73
C THR A 94 -11.80 -4.95 -0.75
N SER A 95 -12.99 -4.59 -1.21
CA SER A 95 -14.14 -4.25 -0.34
C SER A 95 -14.66 -5.43 0.50
N PHE A 96 -14.47 -6.67 0.04
CA PHE A 96 -14.90 -7.90 0.73
C PHE A 96 -13.71 -8.72 1.24
N PHE A 97 -12.60 -8.65 0.53
CA PHE A 97 -11.38 -9.39 0.85
C PHE A 97 -10.21 -8.40 0.86
N PRO A 98 -9.92 -7.78 2.01
CA PRO A 98 -8.88 -6.76 2.13
C PRO A 98 -7.53 -7.21 1.59
N LEU A 99 -6.77 -6.27 1.01
CA LEU A 99 -5.48 -6.55 0.37
C LEU A 99 -4.52 -7.28 1.32
N ASN A 100 -4.45 -6.85 2.58
CA ASN A 100 -3.63 -7.52 3.59
C ASN A 100 -4.02 -9.00 3.79
N ARG A 101 -5.32 -9.32 3.74
CA ARG A 101 -5.78 -10.73 3.87
C ARG A 101 -5.35 -11.58 2.69
N ALA A 102 -5.30 -11.01 1.49
CA ALA A 102 -4.76 -11.72 0.33
C ALA A 102 -3.27 -12.03 0.53
N LEU A 103 -2.49 -11.07 1.03
CA LEU A 103 -1.09 -11.28 1.37
C LEU A 103 -0.90 -12.35 2.46
N GLN A 104 -1.69 -12.29 3.53
CA GLN A 104 -1.65 -13.28 4.60
C GLN A 104 -2.07 -14.69 4.13
N ALA A 105 -3.02 -14.80 3.21
CA ALA A 105 -3.40 -16.08 2.62
C ALA A 105 -2.25 -16.70 1.81
N ILE A 106 -1.52 -15.87 1.04
CA ILE A 106 -0.33 -16.31 0.29
C ILE A 106 0.73 -16.89 1.23
N VAL A 107 1.03 -16.20 2.33
CA VAL A 107 2.00 -16.67 3.35
C VAL A 107 1.56 -17.98 3.97
N LYS A 108 0.33 -18.02 4.47
CA LYS A 108 -0.23 -19.15 5.22
C LYS A 108 -0.25 -20.43 4.40
N GLU A 109 -0.65 -20.32 3.14
CA GLU A 109 -0.77 -21.45 2.22
C GLU A 109 0.53 -21.68 1.42
N LYS A 110 1.59 -20.90 1.67
CA LYS A 110 2.91 -20.96 0.99
C LYS A 110 2.77 -20.98 -0.52
N LEU A 111 1.98 -20.04 -1.05
CA LEU A 111 1.65 -20.02 -2.46
C LEU A 111 2.81 -19.49 -3.30
N SER A 112 3.01 -20.14 -4.45
CA SER A 112 3.92 -19.68 -5.50
C SER A 112 3.11 -19.36 -6.75
N GLY A 113 3.34 -18.16 -7.32
CA GLY A 113 2.60 -17.69 -8.48
C GLY A 113 2.53 -16.17 -8.57
N SER A 114 1.48 -15.65 -9.16
CA SER A 114 1.25 -14.22 -9.34
C SER A 114 -0.09 -13.80 -8.74
N LEU A 115 -0.06 -12.80 -7.87
CA LEU A 115 -1.25 -12.05 -7.46
C LEU A 115 -1.41 -10.87 -8.43
N ARG A 116 -2.38 -10.96 -9.32
CA ARG A 116 -2.73 -9.89 -10.26
C ARG A 116 -3.79 -8.99 -9.66
N LEU A 117 -3.52 -7.68 -9.68
CA LEU A 117 -4.33 -6.65 -9.06
C LEU A 117 -4.84 -5.69 -10.12
N PHE A 118 -6.16 -5.72 -10.37
CA PHE A 118 -6.83 -4.89 -11.36
C PHE A 118 -7.50 -3.71 -10.66
N TRP A 119 -7.27 -2.52 -11.15
CA TRP A 119 -7.80 -1.27 -10.65
C TRP A 119 -8.09 -0.33 -11.83
N ASP A 120 -8.18 0.98 -11.63
CA ASP A 120 -8.49 1.95 -12.68
C ASP A 120 -7.32 2.26 -13.64
N GLN A 121 -6.17 1.63 -13.43
CA GLN A 121 -4.98 1.73 -14.30
C GLN A 121 -4.50 0.35 -14.75
N GLU A 122 -3.29 0.30 -15.34
CA GLU A 122 -2.68 -0.98 -15.75
C GLU A 122 -2.52 -1.92 -14.54
N PRO A 123 -2.82 -3.22 -14.72
CA PRO A 123 -2.69 -4.19 -13.65
C PRO A 123 -1.29 -4.25 -13.04
N ILE A 124 -1.27 -4.49 -11.73
CA ILE A 124 -0.04 -4.76 -11.00
C ILE A 124 0.04 -6.25 -10.70
N ASP A 125 1.15 -6.86 -11.04
CA ASP A 125 1.46 -8.25 -10.74
C ASP A 125 2.43 -8.31 -9.54
N LEU A 126 2.00 -8.98 -8.46
CA LEU A 126 2.85 -9.29 -7.30
C LEU A 126 3.26 -10.76 -7.39
N LEU A 127 4.54 -11.00 -7.59
CA LEU A 127 5.08 -12.34 -7.71
C LEU A 127 5.50 -12.88 -6.36
N THR A 128 5.17 -14.15 -6.14
CA THR A 128 5.44 -14.83 -4.87
C THR A 128 6.05 -16.22 -5.10
N GLN A 129 6.89 -16.64 -4.15
CA GLN A 129 7.52 -17.95 -4.15
C GLN A 129 7.49 -18.52 -2.73
N ASN A 130 6.88 -19.68 -2.56
CA ASN A 130 6.74 -20.35 -1.25
C ASN A 130 6.10 -19.49 -0.15
N GLY A 131 5.22 -18.55 -0.53
CA GLY A 131 4.59 -17.61 0.40
C GLY A 131 5.40 -16.34 0.67
N GLU A 132 6.58 -16.19 0.09
CA GLU A 132 7.44 -15.03 0.19
C GLU A 132 7.26 -14.11 -1.03
N ILE A 133 7.38 -12.81 -0.85
CA ILE A 133 7.25 -11.85 -1.97
C ILE A 133 8.58 -11.73 -2.70
N VAL A 134 8.53 -11.92 -4.02
CA VAL A 134 9.70 -11.75 -4.88
C VAL A 134 9.82 -10.30 -5.34
N PHE A 135 8.82 -9.75 -6.01
CA PHE A 135 8.69 -8.33 -6.38
C PHE A 135 7.28 -8.01 -6.88
N ALA A 136 6.99 -6.71 -7.01
CA ALA A 136 5.81 -6.22 -7.72
C ALA A 136 6.23 -5.54 -9.03
N THR A 137 5.42 -5.68 -10.08
CA THR A 137 5.69 -5.14 -11.40
C THR A 137 4.41 -4.77 -12.15
N THR A 138 4.56 -4.02 -13.24
CA THR A 138 3.50 -3.71 -14.20
C THR A 138 4.12 -3.54 -15.59
N ARG A 139 3.31 -3.60 -16.63
CA ARG A 139 3.74 -3.30 -18.00
C ARG A 139 3.79 -1.81 -18.30
N ASP A 140 3.10 -1.01 -17.51
CA ASP A 140 3.13 0.46 -17.62
C ASP A 140 4.39 1.03 -16.96
N LEU A 141 5.29 1.53 -17.79
CA LEU A 141 6.55 2.11 -17.36
C LEU A 141 6.40 3.45 -16.64
N GLU A 142 5.42 4.25 -17.04
CA GLU A 142 5.15 5.53 -16.40
C GLU A 142 4.61 5.32 -14.98
N LEU A 143 3.88 4.23 -14.79
CA LEU A 143 3.39 3.83 -13.47
C LEU A 143 4.51 3.20 -12.61
N TYR A 144 5.40 2.41 -13.23
CA TYR A 144 6.47 1.70 -12.53
C TYR A 144 7.63 2.61 -12.16
N CYS A 145 8.20 3.31 -13.16
CA CYS A 145 9.40 4.13 -13.01
C CYS A 145 9.36 5.31 -13.99
N PRO A 146 8.56 6.37 -13.69
CA PRO A 146 8.40 7.52 -14.57
C PRO A 146 9.71 8.28 -14.77
N GLU A 147 10.54 8.35 -13.73
CA GLU A 147 11.82 9.05 -13.74
C GLU A 147 12.97 8.05 -13.79
N SER A 148 13.99 8.32 -14.62
CA SER A 148 15.19 7.52 -14.61
C SER A 148 15.95 7.70 -13.30
N PRO A 149 16.17 6.63 -12.51
CA PRO A 149 16.92 6.75 -11.26
C PRO A 149 18.37 7.15 -11.54
N ALA A 150 18.97 7.86 -10.58
CA ALA A 150 20.36 8.32 -10.68
C ALA A 150 21.36 7.15 -10.94
N ALA A 151 21.01 5.95 -10.48
CA ALA A 151 21.81 4.74 -10.72
C ALA A 151 21.95 4.40 -12.22
N LEU A 152 21.04 4.87 -13.07
CA LEU A 152 21.07 4.66 -14.53
C LEU A 152 21.76 5.78 -15.30
N ALA A 153 22.24 6.84 -14.64
CA ALA A 153 22.84 8.00 -15.31
C ALA A 153 24.05 7.67 -16.20
N ASN A 154 24.76 6.59 -15.87
CA ASN A 154 25.94 6.14 -16.62
C ASN A 154 25.67 4.92 -17.52
N VAL A 155 24.42 4.49 -17.63
CA VAL A 155 24.02 3.36 -18.48
C VAL A 155 23.67 3.88 -19.88
N ASP A 156 24.07 3.13 -20.89
CA ASP A 156 23.76 3.45 -22.28
C ASP A 156 22.24 3.58 -22.49
N ALA A 157 21.83 4.68 -23.11
CA ALA A 157 20.42 4.98 -23.35
C ALA A 157 19.72 3.93 -24.23
N GLU A 158 20.44 3.30 -25.17
CA GLU A 158 19.88 2.23 -26.02
C GLU A 158 19.57 0.98 -25.20
N ILE A 159 20.46 0.63 -24.26
CA ILE A 159 20.25 -0.52 -23.36
C ILE A 159 19.05 -0.26 -22.42
N VAL A 160 18.94 0.96 -21.89
CA VAL A 160 17.80 1.36 -21.06
C VAL A 160 16.50 1.34 -21.86
N ALA A 161 16.49 1.86 -23.09
CA ALA A 161 15.32 1.85 -23.97
C ALA A 161 14.87 0.41 -24.31
N LYS A 162 15.81 -0.50 -24.57
CA LYS A 162 15.53 -1.91 -24.79
C LYS A 162 14.92 -2.57 -23.55
N ALA A 163 15.50 -2.34 -22.37
CA ALA A 163 14.98 -2.87 -21.11
C ALA A 163 13.57 -2.38 -20.80
N ARG A 164 13.27 -1.09 -21.09
CA ARG A 164 11.94 -0.52 -21.00
C ARG A 164 10.95 -1.20 -21.97
N GLY A 165 11.37 -1.44 -23.22
CA GLY A 165 10.57 -2.17 -24.19
C GLY A 165 10.24 -3.59 -23.73
N GLU A 166 11.20 -4.32 -23.18
CA GLU A 166 11.00 -5.66 -22.65
C GLU A 166 10.02 -5.67 -21.46
N GLN A 167 10.09 -4.68 -20.57
CA GLN A 167 9.13 -4.57 -19.46
C GLN A 167 7.69 -4.35 -19.98
N SER A 168 7.49 -3.48 -20.97
CA SER A 168 6.16 -3.23 -21.51
C SER A 168 5.57 -4.45 -22.23
N GLU A 169 6.39 -5.31 -22.79
CA GLU A 169 5.94 -6.54 -23.45
C GLU A 169 5.69 -7.69 -22.47
N THR A 170 6.63 -7.93 -21.56
CA THR A 170 6.68 -9.13 -20.72
C THR A 170 6.27 -8.89 -19.27
N GLY A 171 6.32 -7.66 -18.77
CA GLY A 171 6.20 -7.32 -17.34
C GLY A 171 7.46 -7.60 -16.53
N THR A 172 8.56 -8.02 -17.15
CA THR A 172 9.84 -8.18 -16.46
C THR A 172 10.38 -6.81 -16.04
N PRO A 173 10.66 -6.56 -14.74
CA PRO A 173 11.20 -5.27 -14.31
C PRO A 173 12.47 -4.88 -15.07
N LEU A 174 12.51 -3.65 -15.59
CA LEU A 174 13.62 -3.16 -16.39
C LEU A 174 14.98 -3.34 -15.71
N PHE A 175 15.04 -3.24 -14.38
CA PHE A 175 16.30 -3.39 -13.63
C PHE A 175 16.86 -4.82 -13.71
N LEU A 176 16.01 -5.83 -13.80
CA LEU A 176 16.45 -7.22 -13.98
C LEU A 176 17.01 -7.43 -15.40
N THR A 177 16.37 -6.86 -16.41
CA THR A 177 16.88 -6.87 -17.79
C THR A 177 18.23 -6.16 -17.88
N LEU A 178 18.40 -5.01 -17.19
CA LEU A 178 19.68 -4.28 -17.14
C LEU A 178 20.78 -5.08 -16.42
N ALA A 179 20.44 -5.84 -15.39
CA ALA A 179 21.41 -6.72 -14.72
C ALA A 179 21.83 -7.90 -15.61
N HIS A 180 20.90 -8.47 -16.39
CA HIS A 180 21.21 -9.51 -17.38
C HIS A 180 22.10 -9.01 -18.51
N ALA A 181 21.95 -7.73 -18.89
CA ALA A 181 22.80 -7.06 -19.86
C ALA A 181 24.15 -6.57 -19.24
N GLU A 182 24.41 -6.89 -17.97
CA GLU A 182 25.60 -6.44 -17.22
C GLU A 182 25.76 -4.91 -17.17
N ALA A 183 24.69 -4.16 -17.45
CA ALA A 183 24.68 -2.70 -17.44
C ALA A 183 24.66 -2.12 -16.01
N ILE A 184 24.11 -2.87 -15.06
CA ILE A 184 24.15 -2.58 -13.63
C ILE A 184 24.46 -3.86 -12.85
N THR A 185 24.95 -3.69 -11.62
CA THR A 185 25.25 -4.85 -10.77
C THR A 185 23.94 -5.51 -10.29
N ARG A 186 23.97 -6.85 -10.14
CA ARG A 186 22.82 -7.61 -9.68
C ARG A 186 22.25 -7.12 -8.33
N PRO A 187 23.06 -6.83 -7.29
CA PRO A 187 22.54 -6.29 -6.04
C PRO A 187 21.81 -4.94 -6.22
N ALA A 188 22.36 -4.02 -7.03
CA ALA A 188 21.70 -2.75 -7.31
C ALA A 188 20.38 -2.94 -8.07
N ALA A 189 20.32 -3.88 -9.00
CA ALA A 189 19.08 -4.20 -9.71
C ALA A 189 18.00 -4.74 -8.78
N MET A 190 18.38 -5.61 -7.85
CA MET A 190 17.45 -6.17 -6.85
C MET A 190 16.89 -5.09 -5.93
N GLU A 191 17.75 -4.22 -5.41
CA GLU A 191 17.36 -3.10 -4.56
C GLU A 191 16.40 -2.15 -5.29
N LEU A 192 16.70 -1.80 -6.54
CA LEU A 192 15.84 -0.95 -7.36
C LEU A 192 14.50 -1.63 -7.67
N ALA A 193 14.52 -2.92 -8.03
CA ALA A 193 13.29 -3.66 -8.32
C ALA A 193 12.37 -3.74 -7.09
N GLN A 194 12.92 -3.96 -5.89
CA GLN A 194 12.17 -3.94 -4.64
C GLN A 194 11.62 -2.54 -4.34
N HIS A 195 12.46 -1.51 -4.41
CA HIS A 195 12.07 -0.14 -4.13
C HIS A 195 10.91 0.33 -5.04
N TYR A 196 11.07 0.17 -6.36
CA TYR A 196 10.04 0.60 -7.31
C TYR A 196 8.81 -0.30 -7.27
N GLY A 197 8.98 -1.58 -7.01
CA GLY A 197 7.87 -2.52 -6.79
C GLY A 197 7.03 -2.14 -5.56
N GLN A 198 7.65 -1.81 -4.43
CA GLN A 198 6.96 -1.35 -3.22
C GLN A 198 6.28 0.01 -3.44
N LYS A 199 6.95 0.94 -4.12
CA LYS A 199 6.38 2.24 -4.50
C LYS A 199 5.16 2.08 -5.42
N LEU A 200 5.24 1.21 -6.42
CA LEU A 200 4.12 0.85 -7.28
C LEU A 200 2.95 0.27 -6.49
N PHE A 201 3.21 -0.74 -5.67
CA PHE A 201 2.20 -1.42 -4.86
C PHE A 201 1.52 -0.50 -3.85
N SER A 202 2.22 0.54 -3.39
CA SER A 202 1.71 1.51 -2.42
C SER A 202 0.43 2.21 -2.87
N GLN A 203 0.23 2.36 -4.18
CA GLN A 203 -0.93 3.00 -4.76
C GLN A 203 -2.23 2.21 -4.52
N LEU A 204 -2.11 0.89 -4.40
CA LEU A 204 -3.24 -0.02 -4.18
C LEU A 204 -3.85 0.12 -2.78
N TRP A 205 -3.07 0.56 -1.78
CA TRP A 205 -3.58 0.77 -0.41
C TRP A 205 -4.63 1.88 -0.32
N LEU A 206 -4.60 2.82 -1.26
CA LEU A 206 -5.52 3.95 -1.35
C LEU A 206 -6.57 3.77 -2.44
N ALA A 207 -6.41 2.78 -3.30
CA ALA A 207 -7.34 2.54 -4.40
C ALA A 207 -8.71 2.12 -3.86
N PRO A 208 -9.81 2.79 -4.27
CA PRO A 208 -11.14 2.55 -3.72
C PRO A 208 -11.69 1.17 -4.05
N ARG A 209 -11.25 0.61 -5.17
CA ARG A 209 -11.66 -0.71 -5.65
C ARG A 209 -10.49 -1.37 -6.35
N VAL A 210 -10.09 -2.52 -5.83
CA VAL A 210 -9.10 -3.40 -6.48
C VAL A 210 -9.71 -4.79 -6.60
N TRP A 211 -9.70 -5.34 -7.80
CA TRP A 211 -9.96 -6.74 -8.02
C TRP A 211 -8.64 -7.49 -7.94
N LEU A 212 -8.62 -8.55 -7.19
CA LEU A 212 -7.44 -9.38 -7.02
C LEU A 212 -7.73 -10.81 -7.50
N MET A 213 -6.74 -11.40 -8.15
CA MET A 213 -6.77 -12.76 -8.65
C MET A 213 -5.41 -13.39 -8.45
N PHE A 214 -5.34 -14.49 -7.72
CA PHE A 214 -4.11 -15.25 -7.56
C PHE A 214 -4.07 -16.43 -8.52
N GLU A 215 -3.07 -16.43 -9.38
CA GLU A 215 -2.76 -17.50 -10.32
C GLU A 215 -1.62 -18.35 -9.78
N LYS A 216 -1.94 -19.59 -9.40
CA LYS A 216 -0.95 -20.54 -8.90
C LYS A 216 -0.09 -21.04 -10.07
N ASN A 217 1.20 -21.24 -9.80
CA ASN A 217 2.15 -21.71 -10.81
C ASN A 217 2.24 -20.81 -12.06
N ALA A 218 1.86 -19.52 -11.93
CA ALA A 218 2.10 -18.56 -12.99
C ALA A 218 3.60 -18.56 -13.37
N LYS A 219 3.87 -18.50 -14.67
CA LYS A 219 5.24 -18.46 -15.16
C LYS A 219 5.90 -17.17 -14.69
N LEU A 220 6.93 -17.29 -13.86
CA LEU A 220 7.69 -16.15 -13.40
C LEU A 220 8.47 -15.51 -14.57
N PRO A 221 8.56 -14.18 -14.63
CA PRO A 221 9.39 -13.49 -15.61
C PRO A 221 10.86 -13.92 -15.54
N SER A 222 11.60 -13.73 -16.63
CA SER A 222 13.02 -14.03 -16.69
C SER A 222 13.78 -13.27 -15.59
N GLY A 223 14.72 -13.94 -14.90
CA GLY A 223 15.50 -13.33 -13.82
C GLY A 223 14.84 -13.32 -12.44
N SER A 224 13.57 -13.72 -12.31
CA SER A 224 12.90 -13.80 -11.00
C SER A 224 13.59 -14.77 -10.03
N ASN A 225 14.21 -15.84 -10.55
CA ASN A 225 14.94 -16.82 -9.73
C ASN A 225 16.21 -16.26 -9.10
N ASP A 226 16.67 -15.11 -9.59
CA ASP A 226 17.85 -14.42 -9.08
C ASP A 226 17.54 -13.47 -7.92
N MET A 227 16.25 -13.18 -7.71
CA MET A 227 15.78 -12.33 -6.63
C MET A 227 15.77 -13.10 -5.30
N THR A 228 16.17 -12.42 -4.24
CA THR A 228 15.99 -12.95 -2.88
C THR A 228 14.59 -12.56 -2.41
N PRO A 229 13.70 -13.52 -2.18
CA PRO A 229 12.37 -13.22 -1.70
C PRO A 229 12.40 -12.57 -0.31
N GLU A 230 11.46 -11.66 -0.05
CA GLU A 230 11.26 -11.09 1.28
C GLU A 230 10.45 -12.08 2.15
N PRO A 231 11.05 -12.63 3.20
CA PRO A 231 10.41 -13.67 4.00
C PRO A 231 9.30 -13.12 4.90
N ASN A 232 9.35 -11.83 5.25
CA ASN A 232 8.34 -11.19 6.08
C ASN A 232 7.42 -10.30 5.25
N VAL A 233 6.28 -10.85 4.87
CA VAL A 233 5.27 -10.15 4.08
C VAL A 233 4.71 -8.91 4.80
N ASP A 234 4.61 -8.94 6.13
CA ASP A 234 4.17 -7.78 6.92
C ASP A 234 5.21 -6.64 6.84
N ASP A 235 6.50 -6.94 6.86
CA ASP A 235 7.55 -5.94 6.69
C ASP A 235 7.53 -5.36 5.26
N TRP A 236 7.42 -6.23 4.26
CA TRP A 236 7.31 -5.78 2.87
C TRP A 236 6.09 -4.87 2.65
N ALA A 237 4.94 -5.24 3.22
CA ALA A 237 3.72 -4.46 3.14
C ALA A 237 3.85 -3.13 3.90
N LEU A 238 4.51 -3.12 5.07
CA LEU A 238 4.79 -1.90 5.82
C LEU A 238 5.71 -0.96 5.04
N GLU A 239 6.78 -1.49 4.42
CA GLU A 239 7.66 -0.71 3.56
C GLU A 239 6.88 -0.08 2.39
N SER A 240 5.98 -0.84 1.74
CA SER A 240 5.14 -0.28 0.69
C SER A 240 4.22 0.84 1.22
N LEU A 241 3.66 0.69 2.42
CA LEU A 241 2.83 1.70 3.07
C LEU A 241 3.59 2.98 3.46
N ARG A 242 4.91 2.92 3.61
CA ARG A 242 5.74 4.11 3.88
C ARG A 242 5.81 5.06 2.70
N PHE A 243 5.58 4.59 1.48
CA PHE A 243 5.45 5.44 0.29
C PHE A 243 4.15 6.25 0.26
N VAL A 244 3.12 5.85 1.00
CA VAL A 244 1.90 6.65 1.15
C VAL A 244 2.20 7.87 1.99
N GLN A 245 2.03 9.06 1.42
CA GLN A 245 2.33 10.34 2.08
C GLN A 245 1.09 11.14 2.47
N ASP A 246 -0.04 10.89 1.84
CA ASP A 246 -1.29 11.58 2.11
C ASP A 246 -2.50 10.64 2.00
N ILE A 247 -3.34 10.67 3.02
CA ILE A 247 -4.58 9.89 3.09
C ILE A 247 -5.83 10.77 3.16
N SER A 248 -5.67 12.10 3.05
CA SER A 248 -6.74 13.08 3.34
C SER A 248 -7.94 12.95 2.39
N GLY A 249 -7.73 12.46 1.16
CA GLY A 249 -8.81 12.23 0.18
C GLY A 249 -9.47 10.85 0.28
N HIS A 250 -8.92 9.92 1.04
CA HIS A 250 -9.31 8.52 1.03
C HIS A 250 -9.83 8.02 2.38
N MET A 251 -9.23 8.46 3.47
CA MET A 251 -9.61 8.08 4.83
C MET A 251 -9.57 9.28 5.78
N GLY A 252 -10.70 9.52 6.46
CA GLY A 252 -10.79 10.47 7.57
C GLY A 252 -10.91 9.72 8.89
N PHE A 253 -9.87 9.71 9.71
CA PHE A 253 -10.00 9.26 11.09
C PHE A 253 -10.55 10.40 11.96
N ASP A 254 -11.62 10.12 12.73
CA ASP A 254 -12.03 11.05 13.80
C ASP A 254 -10.86 11.15 14.81
N PRO A 255 -10.38 12.35 15.15
CA PRO A 255 -9.32 12.53 16.15
C PRO A 255 -9.61 11.85 17.50
N ARG A 256 -10.89 11.57 17.78
CA ARG A 256 -11.33 10.88 18.99
C ARG A 256 -11.33 9.36 18.87
N THR A 257 -11.07 8.82 17.68
CA THR A 257 -10.95 7.37 17.46
C THR A 257 -9.89 6.76 18.39
N ILE A 258 -10.19 5.59 18.93
CA ILE A 258 -9.34 4.89 19.90
C ILE A 258 -8.77 3.65 19.21
N PRO A 259 -7.45 3.65 18.92
CA PRO A 259 -6.78 2.48 18.34
C PRO A 259 -6.53 1.40 19.41
N ALA A 260 -6.78 0.17 19.04
CA ALA A 260 -6.48 -1.01 19.85
C ALA A 260 -5.86 -2.11 18.98
N TYR A 261 -5.00 -2.92 19.55
CA TYR A 261 -4.49 -4.09 18.84
C TYR A 261 -5.60 -5.09 18.54
N THR A 262 -5.58 -5.64 17.32
CA THR A 262 -6.38 -6.81 16.99
C THR A 262 -5.87 -8.03 17.77
N LYS A 263 -6.60 -9.13 17.73
CA LYS A 263 -6.27 -10.34 18.49
C LYS A 263 -4.82 -10.80 18.30
N ASP A 264 -4.33 -10.72 17.06
CA ASP A 264 -2.98 -11.16 16.68
C ASP A 264 -2.02 -9.98 16.49
N GLY A 265 -2.56 -8.75 16.53
CA GLY A 265 -1.84 -7.52 16.17
C GLY A 265 -0.65 -7.24 17.06
N PHE A 266 -0.77 -7.50 18.37
CA PHE A 266 0.34 -7.29 19.30
C PHE A 266 1.52 -8.24 19.03
N GLU A 267 1.25 -9.50 18.68
CA GLU A 267 2.31 -10.45 18.33
C GLU A 267 2.94 -10.11 16.98
N ARG A 268 2.14 -9.69 15.99
CA ARG A 268 2.62 -9.32 14.66
C ARG A 268 3.50 -8.07 14.72
N VAL A 269 3.09 -7.03 15.46
CA VAL A 269 3.86 -5.78 15.56
C VAL A 269 5.25 -5.99 16.17
N GLN A 270 5.42 -6.99 17.05
CA GLN A 270 6.72 -7.33 17.64
C GLN A 270 7.70 -7.93 16.63
N LYS A 271 7.19 -8.47 15.52
CA LYS A 271 8.00 -9.08 14.46
C LYS A 271 8.35 -8.10 13.35
N LEU A 272 7.75 -6.90 13.36
CA LEU A 272 7.96 -5.88 12.35
C LEU A 272 9.24 -5.08 12.58
N GLN A 273 9.88 -4.73 11.47
CA GLN A 273 11.00 -3.79 11.44
C GLN A 273 10.48 -2.34 11.48
N LEU A 274 10.10 -1.91 12.67
CA LEU A 274 9.57 -0.57 12.90
C LEU A 274 10.69 0.48 13.00
N THR A 275 10.43 1.67 12.47
CA THR A 275 11.23 2.85 12.83
C THR A 275 11.00 3.21 14.31
N SER A 276 11.91 3.99 14.89
CA SER A 276 11.77 4.46 16.29
C SER A 276 10.43 5.16 16.52
N ASP A 277 9.99 6.00 15.58
CA ASP A 277 8.74 6.75 15.69
C ASP A 277 7.51 5.83 15.58
N GLU A 278 7.53 4.87 14.66
CA GLU A 278 6.49 3.86 14.52
C GLU A 278 6.39 2.98 15.78
N ALA A 279 7.51 2.54 16.33
CA ALA A 279 7.55 1.75 17.57
C ALA A 279 7.02 2.55 18.76
N GLN A 280 7.41 3.82 18.88
CA GLN A 280 6.91 4.71 19.93
C GLN A 280 5.41 4.96 19.79
N PHE A 281 4.92 5.14 18.56
CA PHE A 281 3.50 5.31 18.29
C PHE A 281 2.71 4.03 18.59
N ALA A 282 3.17 2.88 18.13
CA ALA A 282 2.57 1.57 18.39
C ALA A 282 2.46 1.27 19.89
N SER A 283 3.46 1.66 20.70
CA SER A 283 3.43 1.47 22.15
C SER A 283 2.25 2.16 22.88
N GLN A 284 1.57 3.09 22.20
CA GLN A 284 0.43 3.83 22.75
C GLN A 284 -0.92 3.14 22.51
N PHE A 285 -1.00 2.08 21.69
CA PHE A 285 -2.23 1.39 21.36
C PHE A 285 -2.71 0.52 22.52
N ASN A 286 -3.46 1.10 23.42
CA ASN A 286 -3.95 0.43 24.63
C ASN A 286 -5.49 0.34 24.71
N GLY A 287 -6.20 0.70 23.64
CA GLY A 287 -7.66 0.70 23.61
C GLY A 287 -8.33 1.75 24.52
N VAL A 288 -7.58 2.74 25.02
CA VAL A 288 -8.08 3.77 25.94
C VAL A 288 -7.83 5.19 25.44
N ARG A 289 -6.67 5.40 24.80
CA ARG A 289 -6.25 6.73 24.33
C ARG A 289 -6.74 6.96 22.92
N SER A 290 -7.32 8.15 22.69
CA SER A 290 -7.64 8.59 21.34
C SER A 290 -6.39 8.97 20.55
N ILE A 291 -6.51 8.99 19.20
CA ILE A 291 -5.42 9.42 18.32
C ILE A 291 -4.91 10.82 18.69
N GLN A 292 -5.84 11.75 18.97
CA GLN A 292 -5.49 13.09 19.40
C GLN A 292 -4.67 13.11 20.71
N GLN A 293 -5.01 12.23 21.65
CA GLN A 293 -4.25 12.10 22.90
C GLN A 293 -2.87 11.49 22.64
N ILE A 294 -2.77 10.51 21.77
CA ILE A 294 -1.50 9.90 21.38
C ILE A 294 -0.62 10.92 20.68
N ALA A 295 -1.13 11.64 19.68
CA ALA A 295 -0.42 12.70 18.97
C ALA A 295 0.12 13.77 19.93
N LYS A 296 -0.74 14.23 20.87
CA LYS A 296 -0.34 15.20 21.89
C LYS A 296 0.78 14.68 22.81
N ASN A 297 0.67 13.42 23.25
CA ASN A 297 1.66 12.80 24.12
C ASN A 297 3.03 12.66 23.44
N LEU A 298 3.03 12.32 22.16
CA LEU A 298 4.23 12.13 21.36
C LEU A 298 4.71 13.41 20.67
N ARG A 299 3.98 14.53 20.84
CA ARG A 299 4.24 15.81 20.16
C ARG A 299 4.28 15.70 18.63
N LEU A 300 3.45 14.83 18.09
CA LEU A 300 3.30 14.62 16.65
C LEU A 300 2.20 15.54 16.09
N ASP A 301 2.38 15.94 14.84
CA ASP A 301 1.26 16.51 14.08
C ASP A 301 0.15 15.48 13.89
N LEU A 302 -1.11 15.93 13.92
CA LEU A 302 -2.26 15.05 13.83
C LEU A 302 -2.34 14.35 12.46
N LYS A 303 -1.93 15.03 11.37
CA LYS A 303 -1.86 14.44 10.03
C LYS A 303 -0.86 13.27 10.01
N LEU A 304 0.31 13.45 10.60
CA LEU A 304 1.32 12.39 10.72
C LEU A 304 0.83 11.24 11.61
N ALA A 305 0.14 11.55 12.71
CA ALA A 305 -0.44 10.53 13.58
C ALA A 305 -1.51 9.69 12.84
N HIS A 306 -2.36 10.33 12.02
CA HIS A 306 -3.34 9.63 11.18
C HIS A 306 -2.66 8.76 10.13
N LEU A 307 -1.62 9.26 9.48
CA LEU A 307 -0.86 8.52 8.47
C LEU A 307 -0.17 7.29 9.09
N THR A 308 0.45 7.45 10.26
CA THR A 308 1.08 6.34 10.97
C THR A 308 0.04 5.30 11.42
N LEU A 309 -1.11 5.76 11.94
CA LEU A 309 -2.21 4.86 12.29
C LEU A 309 -2.72 4.09 11.06
N PHE A 310 -2.88 4.78 9.92
CA PHE A 310 -3.35 4.14 8.68
C PHE A 310 -2.49 2.93 8.31
N ARG A 311 -1.17 3.01 8.44
CA ARG A 311 -0.26 1.89 8.16
C ARG A 311 -0.60 0.65 8.98
N PHE A 312 -0.83 0.80 10.28
CA PHE A 312 -1.18 -0.31 11.16
C PHE A 312 -2.59 -0.84 10.93
N VAL A 313 -3.53 0.03 10.56
CA VAL A 313 -4.92 -0.36 10.21
C VAL A 313 -4.94 -1.11 8.88
N ALA A 314 -4.20 -0.65 7.87
CA ALA A 314 -4.09 -1.30 6.57
C ALA A 314 -3.51 -2.72 6.68
N LEU A 315 -2.58 -2.94 7.61
CA LEU A 315 -2.04 -4.26 7.96
C LEU A 315 -2.96 -5.09 8.86
N GLU A 316 -4.13 -4.57 9.24
CA GLU A 316 -5.05 -5.22 10.19
C GLU A 316 -4.36 -5.58 11.55
N ILE A 317 -3.32 -4.86 11.92
CA ILE A 317 -2.64 -4.97 13.22
C ILE A 317 -3.43 -4.23 14.29
N VAL A 318 -4.09 -3.14 13.91
CA VAL A 318 -4.86 -2.26 14.79
C VAL A 318 -6.27 -2.11 14.24
N GLU A 319 -7.24 -2.15 15.14
CA GLU A 319 -8.62 -1.77 14.90
C GLU A 319 -8.93 -0.43 15.56
N CYS A 320 -9.90 0.28 15.01
CA CYS A 320 -10.28 1.61 15.46
C CYS A 320 -11.69 1.60 16.05
N TRP A 321 -11.82 2.01 17.31
CA TRP A 321 -13.10 2.12 17.99
C TRP A 321 -13.55 3.57 18.05
N PRO A 322 -14.85 3.84 17.85
CA PRO A 322 -15.42 5.17 18.06
C PRO A 322 -15.36 5.54 19.55
N ALA A 323 -15.18 6.81 19.85
CA ALA A 323 -15.06 7.31 21.22
C ALA A 323 -16.26 6.97 22.14
N SER A 324 -17.43 6.73 21.56
CA SER A 324 -18.66 6.39 22.29
C SER A 324 -18.71 4.95 22.81
N THR A 325 -17.91 4.05 22.24
CA THR A 325 -17.88 2.62 22.62
C THR A 325 -16.72 2.26 23.55
N ALA A 326 -15.77 3.17 23.73
CA ALA A 326 -14.70 2.96 24.69
C ALA A 326 -15.28 2.90 26.12
N PRO A 327 -14.96 1.85 26.90
CA PRO A 327 -15.37 1.82 28.29
C PRO A 327 -14.85 3.07 29.00
N PRO A 328 -15.67 3.79 29.77
CA PRO A 328 -15.21 4.97 30.48
C PRO A 328 -14.02 4.57 31.34
N PRO A 329 -12.93 5.36 31.33
CA PRO A 329 -11.76 5.04 32.13
C PRO A 329 -12.25 4.87 33.59
N GLU A 330 -11.98 3.70 34.19
CA GLU A 330 -12.30 3.46 35.59
C GLU A 330 -11.73 4.61 36.41
N ARG A 331 -12.55 5.57 36.71
CA ARG A 331 -12.21 6.62 37.69
C ARG A 331 -12.10 5.89 39.01
N LYS A 332 -10.91 5.37 39.32
CA LYS A 332 -10.60 4.91 40.66
C LYS A 332 -10.86 6.10 41.58
N SER A 333 -12.04 6.07 42.20
CA SER A 333 -12.53 7.12 43.05
C SER A 333 -11.43 7.41 44.08
N ILE A 334 -11.10 8.69 44.23
CA ILE A 334 -10.12 9.14 45.24
C ILE A 334 -10.52 8.61 46.63
N LEU A 335 -11.80 8.43 46.87
CA LEU A 335 -12.37 7.81 48.07
C LEU A 335 -11.91 6.36 48.31
N GLN A 336 -11.69 5.53 47.26
CA GLN A 336 -11.14 4.18 47.43
C GLN A 336 -9.66 4.17 47.77
N ARG A 337 -8.89 5.22 47.44
CA ARG A 337 -7.51 5.39 47.89
C ARG A 337 -7.43 5.79 49.35
N VAL A 338 -8.37 6.64 49.81
CA VAL A 338 -8.38 7.15 51.19
C VAL A 338 -8.81 6.03 52.16
N THR A 339 -9.79 5.20 51.81
CA THR A 339 -10.22 4.06 52.66
C THR A 339 -9.15 2.98 52.81
N ARG A 340 -8.27 2.77 51.81
CA ARG A 340 -7.11 1.86 51.96
C ARG A 340 -5.99 2.40 52.85
N LEU A 341 -5.86 3.71 52.98
CA LEU A 341 -4.87 4.34 53.86
C LEU A 341 -5.32 4.35 55.32
N ILE A 342 -6.64 4.46 55.58
CA ILE A 342 -7.20 4.50 56.93
C ILE A 342 -7.33 3.03 57.51
N GLY A 343 -7.57 2.04 56.65
CA GLY A 343 -7.70 0.64 57.07
C GLY A 343 -6.40 -0.08 57.49
N ARG A 344 -5.24 0.58 57.37
CA ARG A 344 -3.92 0.00 57.72
C ARG A 344 -3.36 0.45 59.11
N ARG A 345 -4.16 1.20 59.86
CA ARG A 345 -3.80 1.59 61.25
C ARG A 345 -4.84 1.03 62.22
N ARG A 346 -4.93 -0.27 62.31
CA ARG A 346 -5.46 -1.01 63.46
C ARG A 346 -4.71 -2.33 63.60
#